data_fb48b2d2f86393f4ce9e01163e3e6c52
#
_entry.id   fb48b2d2f86393f4ce9e01163e3e6c52
#
_cell.length_a   1.000
_cell.length_b   1.000
_cell.length_c   1.000
_cell.angle_alpha   90.00
_cell.angle_beta   90.00
_cell.angle_gamma   90.00
#
_symmetry.space_group_name_H-M   'P 1'
#
loop_
_entity.id
_entity.type
_entity.pdbx_description
1 polymer ?
#
loop_
_entity_poly.entity_id
_entity_poly.type
_entity_poly.pdbx_seq_one_letter_code
_entity_poly.pdbx_strand_id
1 'polypeptide(L)'
;MKLDSHVGRVNSAHNQAVKKSEDLLKEKQHIESVLVKQSNKDKLEYRVQLNVIVDYIIFLLCRGLAFRGHDESQDSSDKGNFLEILQFLGDHNKSINEMLQTALKTCKLTHSDIQKDIVNTIARETSKAIIKDLDNGFFSILVDESRDISVKKKLSLVLRYVNKKGIIIEWFLGIVHVASTTALSFKCAIECLLCEHNLSLSNLRGQGYDGASNMQGDINSLKTLILKENKSTFYVYCFAHQLQLTFVAVAKNYINIAEFFYVVSNLVTIVGGSCKRLNALRDAQFVKIKEDLENGVRRSG
;
A
#
# COMPACT_ATOMS: atom_id res chain seq x y z
N MET A 1 74.26 -35.86 6.26
CA MET A 1 74.83 -35.10 5.11
C MET A 1 73.94 -34.99 3.86
N LYS A 2 73.07 -35.93 3.54
CA LYS A 2 72.21 -35.74 2.35
C LYS A 2 70.95 -34.90 2.54
N LEU A 3 70.43 -34.80 3.76
CA LEU A 3 69.23 -34.01 4.07
C LEU A 3 69.49 -32.52 4.10
N ASP A 4 70.62 -32.08 4.70
CA ASP A 4 70.97 -30.66 4.78
C ASP A 4 71.30 -30.04 3.42
N SER A 5 71.83 -30.86 2.48
CA SER A 5 72.07 -30.43 1.10
C SER A 5 70.81 -30.28 0.29
N HIS A 6 69.75 -31.04 0.64
CA HIS A 6 68.43 -30.94 -0.02
C HIS A 6 67.67 -29.72 0.45
N VAL A 7 67.68 -29.39 1.73
CA VAL A 7 67.01 -28.21 2.28
C VAL A 7 67.65 -26.91 1.77
N GLY A 8 69.00 -26.92 1.69
CA GLY A 8 69.73 -25.79 1.12
C GLY A 8 69.60 -24.46 1.90
N ARG A 9 70.02 -23.34 1.26
CA ARG A 9 69.90 -22.01 1.83
C ARG A 9 68.49 -21.44 1.71
N VAL A 10 68.21 -20.33 2.37
CA VAL A 10 66.88 -19.66 2.47
C VAL A 10 66.11 -19.57 1.14
N ASN A 11 66.80 -19.42 0.03
CA ASN A 11 66.18 -19.33 -1.32
C ASN A 11 66.31 -20.66 -2.12
N SER A 12 66.59 -21.77 -1.50
CA SER A 12 66.62 -23.06 -2.18
C SER A 12 65.26 -23.47 -2.71
N ALA A 13 65.24 -24.36 -3.71
CA ALA A 13 64.02 -24.90 -4.29
C ALA A 13 63.11 -25.55 -3.24
N HIS A 14 63.72 -26.22 -2.23
CA HIS A 14 62.98 -26.83 -1.12
C HIS A 14 62.27 -25.77 -0.26
N ASN A 15 62.98 -24.72 0.20
CA ASN A 15 62.41 -23.69 1.03
C ASN A 15 61.39 -22.86 0.28
N GLN A 16 61.54 -22.66 -1.03
CA GLN A 16 60.52 -22.05 -1.86
C GLN A 16 59.25 -22.94 -2.00
N ALA A 17 59.43 -24.24 -2.13
CA ALA A 17 58.30 -25.20 -2.20
C ALA A 17 57.55 -25.28 -0.86
N VAL A 18 58.27 -25.30 0.27
CA VAL A 18 57.65 -25.25 1.60
C VAL A 18 56.87 -23.94 1.79
N LYS A 19 57.42 -22.80 1.44
CA LYS A 19 56.72 -21.50 1.53
C LYS A 19 55.47 -21.48 0.65
N LYS A 20 55.53 -21.98 -0.58
CA LYS A 20 54.37 -22.10 -1.46
C LYS A 20 53.30 -23.06 -0.91
N SER A 21 53.73 -24.15 -0.26
CA SER A 21 52.82 -25.07 0.40
C SER A 21 52.11 -24.46 1.59
N GLU A 22 52.85 -23.72 2.42
CA GLU A 22 52.29 -22.95 3.54
C GLU A 22 51.29 -21.87 3.07
N ASP A 23 51.60 -21.17 1.97
CA ASP A 23 50.72 -20.19 1.38
C ASP A 23 49.43 -20.83 0.81
N LEU A 24 49.53 -22.04 0.21
CA LEU A 24 48.37 -22.82 -0.23
C LEU A 24 47.50 -23.31 0.93
N LEU A 25 48.09 -23.60 2.09
CA LEU A 25 47.35 -23.99 3.29
C LEU A 25 46.62 -22.86 4.00
N LYS A 26 46.88 -21.61 3.62
CA LYS A 26 46.18 -20.44 4.16
C LYS A 26 44.84 -20.25 3.45
N GLU A 27 43.87 -21.12 3.77
CA GLU A 27 42.51 -21.07 3.19
C GLU A 27 41.84 -19.68 3.22
N LYS A 28 42.18 -18.86 4.20
CA LYS A 28 41.66 -17.48 4.34
C LYS A 28 42.11 -16.53 3.23
N GLN A 29 43.13 -16.87 2.46
CA GLN A 29 43.70 -16.05 1.39
C GLN A 29 43.35 -16.60 -0.01
N HIS A 30 42.63 -17.70 -0.09
CA HIS A 30 42.17 -18.23 -1.37
C HIS A 30 41.19 -17.26 -2.05
N ILE A 31 41.40 -17.02 -3.33
CA ILE A 31 40.57 -16.14 -4.16
C ILE A 31 39.08 -16.47 -4.05
N GLU A 32 38.73 -17.74 -4.01
CA GLU A 32 37.35 -18.21 -3.81
C GLU A 32 36.78 -17.78 -2.46
N SER A 33 37.53 -17.95 -1.36
CA SER A 33 37.08 -17.56 -0.03
C SER A 33 36.95 -16.04 0.11
N VAL A 34 37.79 -15.26 -0.56
CA VAL A 34 37.71 -13.79 -0.62
C VAL A 34 36.48 -13.38 -1.41
N LEU A 35 36.23 -13.95 -2.59
CA LEU A 35 35.08 -13.66 -3.44
C LEU A 35 33.75 -14.03 -2.75
N VAL A 36 33.70 -15.20 -2.08
CA VAL A 36 32.50 -15.62 -1.32
C VAL A 36 32.23 -14.68 -0.15
N LYS A 37 33.27 -14.24 0.58
CA LYS A 37 33.12 -13.28 1.69
C LYS A 37 32.64 -11.93 1.19
N GLN A 38 33.19 -11.42 0.08
CA GLN A 38 32.77 -10.17 -0.53
C GLN A 38 31.31 -10.23 -0.98
N SER A 39 30.93 -11.29 -1.70
CA SER A 39 29.55 -11.53 -2.10
C SER A 39 28.57 -11.64 -0.93
N ASN A 40 28.97 -12.21 0.20
CA ASN A 40 28.13 -12.28 1.39
C ASN A 40 27.99 -10.92 2.09
N LYS A 41 29.05 -10.13 2.10
CA LYS A 41 29.02 -8.75 2.61
C LYS A 41 28.08 -7.89 1.78
N ASP A 42 28.21 -7.92 0.47
CA ASP A 42 27.36 -7.16 -0.46
C ASP A 42 25.88 -7.54 -0.32
N LYS A 43 25.59 -8.84 -0.14
CA LYS A 43 24.22 -9.33 0.13
C LYS A 43 23.68 -8.83 1.47
N LEU A 44 24.52 -8.75 2.51
CA LEU A 44 24.09 -8.24 3.81
C LEU A 44 23.83 -6.74 3.74
N GLU A 45 24.69 -5.97 3.10
CA GLU A 45 24.52 -4.54 2.87
C GLU A 45 23.22 -4.26 2.08
N TYR A 46 22.97 -5.00 1.00
CA TYR A 46 21.75 -4.89 0.24
C TYR A 46 20.49 -5.20 1.07
N ARG A 47 20.54 -6.23 1.94
CA ARG A 47 19.42 -6.55 2.84
C ARG A 47 19.14 -5.42 3.83
N VAL A 48 20.17 -4.81 4.39
CA VAL A 48 20.00 -3.68 5.31
C VAL A 48 19.35 -2.51 4.58
N GLN A 49 19.82 -2.19 3.37
CA GLN A 49 19.24 -1.14 2.53
C GLN A 49 17.77 -1.41 2.22
N LEU A 50 17.43 -2.63 1.82
CA LEU A 50 16.06 -3.01 1.50
C LEU A 50 15.15 -2.91 2.73
N ASN A 51 15.61 -3.34 3.90
CA ASN A 51 14.83 -3.24 5.13
C ASN A 51 14.52 -1.79 5.48
N VAL A 52 15.50 -0.90 5.40
CA VAL A 52 15.29 0.53 5.62
C VAL A 52 14.23 1.08 4.68
N ILE A 53 14.31 0.76 3.39
CA ILE A 53 13.33 1.23 2.39
C ILE A 53 11.93 0.65 2.66
N VAL A 54 11.83 -0.63 3.02
CA VAL A 54 10.56 -1.26 3.38
C VAL A 54 9.93 -0.58 4.59
N ASP A 55 10.72 -0.32 5.65
CA ASP A 55 10.23 0.37 6.85
C ASP A 55 9.70 1.78 6.53
N TYR A 56 10.37 2.49 5.61
CA TYR A 56 9.90 3.78 5.14
C TYR A 56 8.60 3.72 4.39
N ILE A 57 8.50 2.77 3.47
CA ILE A 57 7.27 2.56 2.70
C ILE A 57 6.12 2.23 3.66
N ILE A 58 6.35 1.37 4.65
CA ILE A 58 5.35 1.05 5.68
C ILE A 58 4.96 2.31 6.47
N PHE A 59 5.93 3.12 6.87
CA PHE A 59 5.65 4.37 7.58
C PHE A 59 4.76 5.31 6.76
N LEU A 60 5.10 5.55 5.48
CA LEU A 60 4.30 6.39 4.60
C LEU A 60 2.89 5.83 4.37
N LEU A 61 2.77 4.51 4.17
CA LEU A 61 1.47 3.83 4.03
C LEU A 61 0.61 4.00 5.28
N CYS A 62 1.18 3.78 6.46
CA CYS A 62 0.46 3.90 7.74
C CYS A 62 0.00 5.34 8.03
N ARG A 63 0.67 6.34 7.45
CA ARG A 63 0.32 7.76 7.59
C ARG A 63 -0.54 8.29 6.45
N GLY A 64 -0.80 7.49 5.42
CA GLY A 64 -1.55 7.92 4.23
C GLY A 64 -0.83 9.00 3.43
N LEU A 65 0.51 9.04 3.49
CA LEU A 65 1.32 10.04 2.80
C LEU A 65 1.64 9.59 1.38
N ALA A 66 1.61 10.53 0.44
CA ALA A 66 2.07 10.29 -0.92
C ALA A 66 3.58 10.02 -0.93
N PHE A 67 4.05 9.15 -1.80
CA PHE A 67 5.48 8.85 -1.91
C PHE A 67 6.20 9.91 -2.71
N ARG A 68 5.61 10.35 -3.81
CA ARG A 68 6.24 11.20 -4.82
C ARG A 68 5.80 12.65 -4.70
N GLY A 69 6.72 13.57 -5.07
CA GLY A 69 6.42 14.97 -5.34
C GLY A 69 5.93 15.18 -6.78
N HIS A 70 5.64 16.42 -7.11
CA HIS A 70 5.30 16.80 -8.48
C HIS A 70 6.52 16.77 -9.41
N ASP A 71 7.69 17.08 -8.88
CA ASP A 71 8.96 17.12 -9.59
C ASP A 71 10.07 16.51 -8.72
N GLU A 72 10.65 15.40 -9.18
CA GLU A 72 11.74 14.67 -8.50
C GLU A 72 13.12 15.02 -9.09
N SER A 73 13.24 16.09 -9.89
CA SER A 73 14.51 16.55 -10.44
C SER A 73 15.48 17.00 -9.34
N GLN A 74 16.78 17.07 -9.65
CA GLN A 74 17.79 17.44 -8.66
C GLN A 74 17.59 18.87 -8.13
N ASP A 75 17.03 19.76 -8.94
CA ASP A 75 16.82 21.17 -8.63
C ASP A 75 15.47 21.43 -7.95
N SER A 76 14.62 20.41 -7.80
CA SER A 76 13.34 20.55 -7.13
C SER A 76 13.51 20.78 -5.65
N SER A 77 12.73 21.75 -5.12
CA SER A 77 12.60 22.01 -3.68
C SER A 77 11.69 21.04 -2.94
N ASP A 78 10.88 20.25 -3.66
CA ASP A 78 9.96 19.24 -3.13
C ASP A 78 10.01 17.99 -4.01
N LYS A 79 10.87 17.05 -3.62
CA LYS A 79 11.07 15.76 -4.31
C LYS A 79 10.08 14.68 -3.87
N GLY A 80 9.20 15.02 -2.92
CA GLY A 80 8.23 14.12 -2.34
C GLY A 80 8.71 13.38 -1.09
N ASN A 81 7.73 12.98 -0.27
CA ASN A 81 7.99 12.47 1.08
C ASN A 81 9.00 11.31 1.11
N PHE A 82 8.98 10.44 0.12
CA PHE A 82 9.89 9.28 0.11
C PHE A 82 11.36 9.70 0.01
N LEU A 83 11.70 10.56 -0.94
CA LEU A 83 13.09 11.00 -1.14
C LEU A 83 13.54 11.95 -0.03
N GLU A 84 12.68 12.84 0.43
CA GLU A 84 13.02 13.82 1.47
C GLU A 84 13.24 13.19 2.84
N ILE A 85 12.42 12.21 3.22
CA ILE A 85 12.63 11.47 4.46
C ILE A 85 13.95 10.66 4.39
N LEU A 86 14.24 10.03 3.26
CA LEU A 86 15.52 9.33 3.07
C LEU A 86 16.69 10.29 3.19
N GLN A 87 16.62 11.46 2.57
CA GLN A 87 17.65 12.49 2.67
C GLN A 87 17.83 12.97 4.11
N PHE A 88 16.73 13.32 4.78
CA PHE A 88 16.75 13.77 6.18
C PHE A 88 17.47 12.78 7.09
N LEU A 89 17.27 11.50 6.91
CA LEU A 89 17.94 10.50 7.73
C LEU A 89 19.41 10.28 7.34
N GLY A 90 19.72 10.39 6.06
CA GLY A 90 21.09 10.42 5.60
C GLY A 90 21.88 11.54 6.25
N ASP A 91 21.28 12.72 6.37
CA ASP A 91 21.92 13.89 6.97
C ASP A 91 22.17 13.72 8.48
N HIS A 92 21.36 12.91 9.18
CA HIS A 92 21.46 12.68 10.62
C HIS A 92 22.20 11.38 11.00
N ASN A 93 22.47 10.51 10.03
CA ASN A 93 23.16 9.23 10.29
C ASN A 93 24.15 8.89 9.17
N LYS A 94 25.43 8.98 9.51
CA LYS A 94 26.54 8.75 8.57
C LYS A 94 26.47 7.37 7.90
N SER A 95 26.14 6.33 8.66
CA SER A 95 26.02 4.96 8.13
C SER A 95 24.87 4.85 7.13
N ILE A 96 23.75 5.51 7.40
CA ILE A 96 22.61 5.58 6.48
C ILE A 96 22.99 6.39 5.25
N ASN A 97 23.69 7.50 5.40
CA ASN A 97 24.14 8.31 4.27
C ASN A 97 25.08 7.55 3.33
N GLU A 98 26.08 6.88 3.86
CA GLU A 98 27.01 6.04 3.07
C GLU A 98 26.24 4.94 2.33
N MET A 99 25.27 4.32 2.98
CA MET A 99 24.40 3.30 2.42
C MET A 99 23.52 3.86 1.30
N LEU A 100 22.88 5.03 1.50
CA LEU A 100 22.05 5.69 0.51
C LEU A 100 22.85 6.15 -0.71
N GLN A 101 24.04 6.70 -0.51
CA GLN A 101 24.94 7.09 -1.61
C GLN A 101 25.35 5.89 -2.46
N THR A 102 25.55 4.73 -1.87
CA THR A 102 25.83 3.49 -2.58
C THR A 102 24.58 2.97 -3.29
N ALA A 103 23.42 2.96 -2.63
CA ALA A 103 22.15 2.53 -3.20
C ALA A 103 21.68 3.42 -4.36
N LEU A 104 21.86 4.74 -4.27
CA LEU A 104 21.53 5.69 -5.33
C LEU A 104 22.38 5.48 -6.59
N LYS A 105 23.64 5.03 -6.43
CA LYS A 105 24.55 4.83 -7.57
C LYS A 105 24.42 3.47 -8.25
N THR A 106 24.17 2.42 -7.48
CA THR A 106 24.25 1.02 -7.98
C THR A 106 22.92 0.30 -8.06
N CYS A 107 21.99 0.61 -7.19
CA CYS A 107 20.69 -0.07 -7.12
C CYS A 107 19.58 0.97 -7.22
N LYS A 108 18.73 0.85 -8.22
CA LYS A 108 17.57 1.72 -8.45
C LYS A 108 16.46 1.54 -7.38
N LEU A 109 16.82 1.27 -6.11
CA LEU A 109 15.88 0.97 -5.02
C LEU A 109 14.92 2.15 -4.72
N THR A 110 15.28 3.36 -5.14
CA THR A 110 14.44 4.56 -5.03
C THR A 110 13.51 4.74 -6.24
N HIS A 111 13.64 3.90 -7.27
CA HIS A 111 12.81 4.01 -8.46
C HIS A 111 11.34 3.70 -8.15
N SER A 112 10.42 4.42 -8.80
CA SER A 112 8.97 4.28 -8.57
C SER A 112 8.45 2.86 -8.76
N ASP A 113 9.02 2.09 -9.68
CA ASP A 113 8.57 0.72 -9.93
C ASP A 113 8.97 -0.22 -8.80
N ILE A 114 10.16 -0.04 -8.21
CA ILE A 114 10.58 -0.79 -7.01
C ILE A 114 9.69 -0.44 -5.82
N GLN A 115 9.34 0.84 -5.64
CA GLN A 115 8.38 1.25 -4.60
C GLN A 115 7.04 0.54 -4.78
N LYS A 116 6.51 0.49 -6.02
CA LYS A 116 5.26 -0.23 -6.34
C LYS A 116 5.37 -1.73 -6.06
N ASP A 117 6.49 -2.36 -6.42
CA ASP A 117 6.71 -3.78 -6.19
C ASP A 117 6.76 -4.10 -4.69
N ILE A 118 7.41 -3.25 -3.89
CA ILE A 118 7.41 -3.38 -2.44
C ILE A 118 6.00 -3.22 -1.87
N VAL A 119 5.26 -2.17 -2.28
CA VAL A 119 3.87 -1.95 -1.85
C VAL A 119 2.99 -3.15 -2.21
N ASN A 120 3.09 -3.65 -3.44
CA ASN A 120 2.34 -4.83 -3.89
C ASN A 120 2.69 -6.07 -3.06
N THR A 121 3.96 -6.23 -2.69
CA THR A 121 4.41 -7.34 -1.84
C THR A 121 3.85 -7.21 -0.43
N ILE A 122 3.89 -6.02 0.16
CA ILE A 122 3.28 -5.74 1.47
C ILE A 122 1.77 -6.03 1.44
N ALA A 123 1.07 -5.57 0.40
CA ALA A 123 -0.36 -5.83 0.24
C ALA A 123 -0.67 -7.32 0.16
N ARG A 124 0.10 -8.10 -0.61
CA ARG A 124 -0.06 -9.55 -0.72
C ARG A 124 0.18 -10.26 0.61
N GLU A 125 1.23 -9.91 1.33
CA GLU A 125 1.53 -10.54 2.63
C GLU A 125 0.48 -10.15 3.68
N THR A 126 -0.03 -8.92 3.66
CA THR A 126 -1.15 -8.50 4.50
C THR A 126 -2.41 -9.30 4.20
N SER A 127 -2.79 -9.45 2.93
CA SER A 127 -3.93 -10.28 2.54
C SER A 127 -3.76 -11.74 2.96
N LYS A 128 -2.57 -12.31 2.78
CA LYS A 128 -2.28 -13.68 3.26
C LYS A 128 -2.45 -13.82 4.78
N ALA A 129 -2.02 -12.81 5.55
CA ALA A 129 -2.18 -12.82 7.00
C ALA A 129 -3.67 -12.76 7.40
N ILE A 130 -4.48 -11.96 6.73
CA ILE A 130 -5.94 -11.87 6.91
C ILE A 130 -6.60 -13.23 6.62
N ILE A 131 -6.29 -13.83 5.48
CA ILE A 131 -6.86 -15.13 5.07
C ILE A 131 -6.43 -16.24 6.03
N LYS A 132 -5.19 -16.21 6.52
CA LYS A 132 -4.70 -17.15 7.52
C LYS A 132 -5.43 -17.00 8.87
N ASP A 133 -5.77 -15.77 9.28
CA ASP A 133 -6.54 -15.52 10.51
C ASP A 133 -7.99 -16.01 10.37
N LEU A 134 -8.59 -15.87 9.18
CA LEU A 134 -9.92 -16.40 8.84
C LEU A 134 -9.95 -17.94 8.89
N ASP A 135 -8.85 -18.63 8.59
CA ASP A 135 -8.66 -20.09 8.74
C ASP A 135 -9.76 -20.95 8.10
N ASN A 136 -10.15 -20.62 6.86
CA ASN A 136 -11.27 -21.25 6.15
C ASN A 136 -12.63 -21.19 6.87
N GLY A 137 -12.76 -20.31 7.86
CA GLY A 137 -14.00 -20.11 8.61
C GLY A 137 -15.10 -19.44 7.79
N PHE A 138 -16.22 -19.23 8.45
CA PHE A 138 -17.32 -18.48 7.88
C PHE A 138 -17.04 -16.98 7.91
N PHE A 139 -17.47 -16.29 6.87
CA PHE A 139 -17.32 -14.85 6.75
C PHE A 139 -18.53 -14.17 6.14
N SER A 140 -18.59 -12.88 6.27
CA SER A 140 -19.52 -11.99 5.57
C SER A 140 -18.75 -11.00 4.73
N ILE A 141 -19.36 -10.48 3.69
CA ILE A 141 -18.82 -9.41 2.86
C ILE A 141 -19.61 -8.13 3.07
N LEU A 142 -18.87 -7.00 3.13
CA LEU A 142 -19.44 -5.67 3.01
C LEU A 142 -18.94 -5.09 1.69
N VAL A 143 -19.87 -4.60 0.88
CA VAL A 143 -19.58 -4.14 -0.49
C VAL A 143 -20.09 -2.73 -0.66
N ASP A 144 -19.28 -1.88 -1.26
CA ASP A 144 -19.65 -0.51 -1.59
C ASP A 144 -19.20 -0.13 -3.00
N GLU A 145 -20.07 0.57 -3.76
CA GLU A 145 -19.77 1.09 -5.08
C GLU A 145 -19.35 2.56 -4.98
N SER A 146 -18.20 2.89 -5.52
CA SER A 146 -17.74 4.27 -5.62
C SER A 146 -17.31 4.62 -7.05
N ARG A 147 -17.20 5.92 -7.32
CA ARG A 147 -16.63 6.45 -8.56
C ARG A 147 -15.38 7.22 -8.23
N ASP A 148 -14.31 7.00 -8.99
CA ASP A 148 -13.13 7.82 -8.90
C ASP A 148 -13.29 9.15 -9.66
N ILE A 149 -12.28 10.02 -9.54
CA ILE A 149 -12.25 11.32 -10.23
C ILE A 149 -12.32 11.16 -11.76
N SER A 150 -11.85 10.03 -12.30
CA SER A 150 -11.91 9.70 -13.74
C SER A 150 -13.25 9.06 -14.16
N VAL A 151 -14.26 9.09 -13.27
CA VAL A 151 -15.60 8.52 -13.48
C VAL A 151 -15.57 6.98 -13.65
N LYS A 152 -14.47 6.33 -13.33
CA LYS A 152 -14.39 4.87 -13.34
C LYS A 152 -15.06 4.30 -12.09
N LYS A 153 -15.90 3.30 -12.31
CA LYS A 153 -16.61 2.63 -11.22
C LYS A 153 -15.72 1.60 -10.56
N LYS A 154 -15.74 1.62 -9.24
CA LYS A 154 -14.97 0.72 -8.40
C LYS A 154 -15.88 0.08 -7.37
N LEU A 155 -15.64 -1.19 -7.11
CA LEU A 155 -16.29 -1.96 -6.06
C LEU A 155 -15.27 -2.24 -4.98
N SER A 156 -15.52 -1.78 -3.77
CA SER A 156 -14.72 -2.11 -2.59
C SER A 156 -15.31 -3.29 -1.84
N LEU A 157 -14.46 -4.17 -1.35
CA LEU A 157 -14.85 -5.36 -0.60
C LEU A 157 -14.13 -5.40 0.75
N VAL A 158 -14.92 -5.57 1.81
CA VAL A 158 -14.46 -5.78 3.18
C VAL A 158 -14.93 -7.16 3.64
N LEU A 159 -14.03 -7.93 4.25
CA LEU A 159 -14.36 -9.18 4.94
C LEU A 159 -14.73 -8.88 6.39
N ARG A 160 -15.80 -9.49 6.87
CA ARG A 160 -16.17 -9.49 8.30
C ARG A 160 -16.30 -10.91 8.78
N TYR A 161 -15.58 -11.26 9.84
CA TYR A 161 -15.58 -12.60 10.42
C TYR A 161 -15.30 -12.55 11.93
N VAL A 162 -15.45 -13.69 12.59
CA VAL A 162 -15.09 -13.85 13.99
C VAL A 162 -13.80 -14.66 14.04
N ASN A 163 -12.77 -14.10 14.68
CA ASN A 163 -11.48 -14.79 14.82
C ASN A 163 -11.53 -15.87 15.91
N LYS A 164 -10.43 -16.62 16.07
CA LYS A 164 -10.29 -17.68 17.10
C LYS A 164 -10.47 -17.21 18.54
N LYS A 165 -10.36 -15.90 18.80
CA LYS A 165 -10.56 -15.28 20.12
C LYS A 165 -12.02 -14.84 20.35
N GLY A 166 -12.94 -15.10 19.41
CA GLY A 166 -14.32 -14.65 19.47
C GLY A 166 -14.52 -13.16 19.16
N ILE A 167 -13.51 -12.47 18.62
CA ILE A 167 -13.56 -11.05 18.30
C ILE A 167 -14.03 -10.88 16.85
N ILE A 168 -14.96 -9.94 16.64
CA ILE A 168 -15.41 -9.54 15.31
C ILE A 168 -14.31 -8.72 14.67
N ILE A 169 -13.90 -9.13 13.49
CA ILE A 169 -12.84 -8.51 12.69
C ILE A 169 -13.42 -8.04 11.38
N GLU A 170 -13.05 -6.85 10.95
CA GLU A 170 -13.33 -6.30 9.63
C GLU A 170 -12.01 -5.90 8.96
N TRP A 171 -11.74 -6.49 7.79
CA TRP A 171 -10.56 -6.17 7.00
C TRP A 171 -10.94 -5.82 5.57
N PHE A 172 -10.39 -4.72 5.10
CA PHE A 172 -10.44 -4.37 3.69
C PHE A 172 -9.67 -5.41 2.87
N LEU A 173 -10.34 -6.04 1.89
CA LEU A 173 -9.75 -7.07 1.04
C LEU A 173 -9.21 -6.49 -0.26
N GLY A 174 -9.97 -5.62 -0.92
CA GLY A 174 -9.53 -5.03 -2.17
C GLY A 174 -10.55 -4.10 -2.83
N ILE A 175 -10.12 -3.49 -3.90
CA ILE A 175 -10.94 -2.69 -4.82
C ILE A 175 -10.84 -3.30 -6.20
N VAL A 176 -11.99 -3.51 -6.84
CA VAL A 176 -12.08 -4.02 -8.21
C VAL A 176 -12.70 -2.96 -9.12
N HIS A 177 -12.11 -2.74 -10.27
CA HIS A 177 -12.72 -1.93 -11.30
C HIS A 177 -13.82 -2.72 -11.99
N VAL A 178 -15.01 -2.13 -12.11
CA VAL A 178 -16.16 -2.73 -12.77
C VAL A 178 -16.58 -1.92 -14.01
N ALA A 179 -16.65 -2.59 -15.13
CA ALA A 179 -17.04 -1.95 -16.39
C ALA A 179 -18.53 -1.61 -16.45
N SER A 180 -19.36 -2.37 -15.70
CA SER A 180 -20.80 -2.23 -15.68
C SER A 180 -21.33 -2.33 -14.25
N THR A 181 -22.41 -1.64 -13.95
CA THR A 181 -23.12 -1.68 -12.65
C THR A 181 -24.25 -2.71 -12.62
N THR A 182 -24.22 -3.69 -13.50
CA THR A 182 -25.19 -4.79 -13.42
C THR A 182 -24.87 -5.70 -12.24
N ALA A 183 -25.89 -6.28 -11.63
CA ALA A 183 -25.73 -7.24 -10.53
C ALA A 183 -24.81 -8.42 -10.89
N LEU A 184 -24.87 -8.88 -12.13
CA LEU A 184 -24.00 -9.95 -12.62
C LEU A 184 -22.54 -9.52 -12.69
N SER A 185 -22.25 -8.28 -13.16
CA SER A 185 -20.91 -7.74 -13.18
C SER A 185 -20.31 -7.61 -11.78
N PHE A 186 -21.11 -7.18 -10.81
CA PHE A 186 -20.70 -7.11 -9.40
C PHE A 186 -20.42 -8.49 -8.82
N LYS A 187 -21.34 -9.46 -9.09
CA LYS A 187 -21.13 -10.84 -8.65
C LYS A 187 -19.83 -11.42 -9.20
N CYS A 188 -19.58 -11.30 -10.49
CA CYS A 188 -18.32 -11.76 -11.10
C CYS A 188 -17.08 -11.09 -10.49
N ALA A 189 -17.14 -9.76 -10.24
CA ALA A 189 -16.05 -9.04 -9.63
C ALA A 189 -15.74 -9.54 -8.20
N ILE A 190 -16.79 -9.79 -7.41
CA ILE A 190 -16.68 -10.36 -6.06
C ILE A 190 -16.08 -11.77 -6.11
N GLU A 191 -16.60 -12.62 -7.00
CA GLU A 191 -16.10 -13.99 -7.17
C GLU A 191 -14.64 -14.04 -7.60
N CYS A 192 -14.25 -13.19 -8.54
CA CYS A 192 -12.85 -13.08 -8.96
C CYS A 192 -11.95 -12.71 -7.78
N LEU A 193 -12.33 -11.68 -7.00
CA LEU A 193 -11.55 -11.23 -5.86
C LEU A 193 -11.48 -12.29 -4.75
N LEU A 194 -12.59 -12.97 -4.46
CA LEU A 194 -12.59 -14.08 -3.50
C LEU A 194 -11.73 -15.24 -3.99
N CYS A 195 -11.78 -15.59 -5.28
CA CYS A 195 -10.97 -16.66 -5.88
C CYS A 195 -9.47 -16.35 -5.82
N GLU A 196 -9.04 -15.09 -6.04
CA GLU A 196 -7.64 -14.67 -5.89
C GLU A 196 -7.10 -14.96 -4.49
N HIS A 197 -7.97 -14.97 -3.48
CA HIS A 197 -7.63 -15.26 -2.09
C HIS A 197 -8.01 -16.66 -1.63
N ASN A 198 -8.35 -17.57 -2.55
CA ASN A 198 -8.83 -18.93 -2.27
C ASN A 198 -10.05 -18.99 -1.33
N LEU A 199 -10.91 -17.97 -1.38
CA LEU A 199 -12.17 -17.94 -0.65
C LEU A 199 -13.32 -18.40 -1.53
N SER A 200 -14.31 -19.07 -0.94
CA SER A 200 -15.48 -19.59 -1.64
C SER A 200 -16.77 -18.97 -1.10
N LEU A 201 -17.72 -18.70 -1.99
CA LEU A 201 -19.09 -18.30 -1.63
C LEU A 201 -19.80 -19.32 -0.72
N SER A 202 -19.36 -20.59 -0.71
CA SER A 202 -19.92 -21.62 0.20
C SER A 202 -19.74 -21.28 1.68
N ASN A 203 -18.66 -20.56 2.03
CA ASN A 203 -18.36 -20.13 3.39
C ASN A 203 -18.97 -18.76 3.74
N LEU A 204 -19.60 -18.09 2.77
CA LEU A 204 -20.28 -16.82 2.98
C LEU A 204 -21.54 -16.99 3.82
N ARG A 205 -21.71 -16.18 4.85
CA ARG A 205 -22.91 -16.20 5.74
C ARG A 205 -23.63 -14.87 5.78
N GLY A 206 -23.01 -13.79 5.34
CA GLY A 206 -23.61 -12.47 5.30
C GLY A 206 -23.16 -11.65 4.11
N GLN A 207 -24.04 -10.80 3.62
CA GLN A 207 -23.77 -9.84 2.57
C GLN A 207 -24.41 -8.51 2.95
N GLY A 208 -23.58 -7.45 3.04
CA GLY A 208 -24.01 -6.12 3.46
C GLY A 208 -23.65 -5.07 2.41
N TYR A 209 -24.63 -4.29 1.96
CA TYR A 209 -24.45 -3.18 1.02
C TYR A 209 -25.67 -2.25 1.02
N ASP A 210 -25.63 -1.23 0.19
CA ASP A 210 -26.68 -0.23 0.10
C ASP A 210 -27.99 -0.76 -0.51
N GLY A 211 -28.99 0.11 -0.61
CA GLY A 211 -30.33 -0.20 -1.11
C GLY A 211 -30.51 0.03 -2.60
N ALA A 212 -29.45 0.16 -3.39
CA ALA A 212 -29.59 0.33 -4.83
C ALA A 212 -30.29 -0.88 -5.48
N SER A 213 -31.07 -0.65 -6.52
CA SER A 213 -31.91 -1.68 -7.14
C SER A 213 -31.10 -2.86 -7.72
N ASN A 214 -29.91 -2.60 -8.23
CA ASN A 214 -28.97 -3.62 -8.70
C ASN A 214 -28.33 -4.41 -7.55
N MET A 215 -28.35 -3.88 -6.32
CA MET A 215 -27.81 -4.51 -5.13
C MET A 215 -28.85 -5.36 -4.39
N GLN A 216 -30.01 -4.77 -4.06
CA GLN A 216 -31.00 -5.44 -3.18
C GLN A 216 -32.36 -5.76 -3.83
N GLY A 217 -32.58 -5.39 -5.11
CA GLY A 217 -33.88 -5.66 -5.77
C GLY A 217 -34.35 -7.13 -5.69
N ASP A 218 -35.61 -7.38 -5.80
CA ASP A 218 -36.17 -8.72 -5.61
C ASP A 218 -35.91 -9.67 -6.78
N ILE A 219 -35.60 -9.13 -7.98
CA ILE A 219 -35.37 -9.91 -9.19
C ILE A 219 -33.97 -9.57 -9.75
N ASN A 220 -33.09 -10.56 -9.89
CA ASN A 220 -31.77 -10.43 -10.51
C ASN A 220 -30.84 -9.36 -9.91
N SER A 221 -31.00 -9.01 -8.64
CA SER A 221 -30.06 -8.19 -7.90
C SER A 221 -28.86 -9.01 -7.41
N LEU A 222 -27.79 -8.33 -6.95
CA LEU A 222 -26.62 -8.99 -6.36
C LEU A 222 -27.06 -9.92 -5.20
N LYS A 223 -27.93 -9.42 -4.31
CA LYS A 223 -28.52 -10.19 -3.22
C LYS A 223 -29.13 -11.52 -3.70
N THR A 224 -29.96 -11.44 -4.72
CA THR A 224 -30.70 -12.65 -5.22
C THR A 224 -29.78 -13.59 -5.97
N LEU A 225 -28.78 -13.08 -6.69
CA LEU A 225 -27.78 -13.90 -7.38
C LEU A 225 -26.91 -14.69 -6.39
N ILE A 226 -26.45 -14.06 -5.30
CA ILE A 226 -25.67 -14.74 -4.26
C ILE A 226 -26.55 -15.74 -3.51
N LEU A 227 -27.80 -15.39 -3.15
CA LEU A 227 -28.73 -16.29 -2.47
C LEU A 227 -29.12 -17.52 -3.30
N LYS A 228 -29.12 -17.43 -4.63
CA LYS A 228 -29.37 -18.60 -5.52
C LYS A 228 -28.27 -19.66 -5.38
N GLU A 229 -27.01 -19.22 -5.14
CA GLU A 229 -25.88 -20.14 -4.98
C GLU A 229 -25.69 -20.60 -3.53
N ASN A 230 -25.84 -19.67 -2.58
CA ASN A 230 -25.70 -19.98 -1.17
C ASN A 230 -26.89 -19.46 -0.38
N LYS A 231 -27.86 -20.34 -0.13
CA LYS A 231 -29.06 -20.03 0.64
C LYS A 231 -28.84 -19.68 2.11
N SER A 232 -27.64 -19.96 2.63
CA SER A 232 -27.26 -19.64 4.02
C SER A 232 -26.74 -18.22 4.20
N THR A 233 -26.76 -17.40 3.16
CA THR A 233 -26.25 -16.03 3.19
C THR A 233 -27.35 -15.05 3.55
N PHE A 234 -27.21 -14.31 4.66
CA PHE A 234 -28.16 -13.28 5.07
C PHE A 234 -27.77 -11.93 4.48
N TYR A 235 -28.74 -11.20 3.94
CA TYR A 235 -28.55 -9.83 3.50
C TYR A 235 -28.81 -8.85 4.64
N VAL A 236 -27.93 -7.88 4.81
CA VAL A 236 -28.08 -6.76 5.74
C VAL A 236 -27.98 -5.45 4.96
N TYR A 237 -29.00 -4.63 5.11
CA TYR A 237 -28.98 -3.29 4.53
C TYR A 237 -28.05 -2.38 5.33
N CYS A 238 -27.17 -1.63 4.65
CA CYS A 238 -26.21 -0.73 5.27
C CYS A 238 -26.91 0.30 6.16
N PHE A 239 -26.67 0.24 7.47
CA PHE A 239 -27.28 1.16 8.42
C PHE A 239 -26.82 2.62 8.22
N ALA A 240 -25.56 2.85 7.83
CA ALA A 240 -25.06 4.18 7.54
C ALA A 240 -25.83 4.81 6.36
N HIS A 241 -26.11 4.02 5.33
CA HIS A 241 -26.92 4.48 4.19
C HIS A 241 -28.38 4.75 4.60
N GLN A 242 -28.99 3.88 5.41
CA GLN A 242 -30.33 4.10 5.94
C GLN A 242 -30.41 5.40 6.77
N LEU A 243 -29.42 5.62 7.64
CA LEU A 243 -29.32 6.85 8.42
C LEU A 243 -29.20 8.09 7.53
N GLN A 244 -28.36 8.02 6.50
CA GLN A 244 -28.23 9.11 5.52
C GLN A 244 -29.56 9.42 4.83
N LEU A 245 -30.27 8.39 4.36
CA LEU A 245 -31.58 8.56 3.74
C LEU A 245 -32.59 9.18 4.71
N THR A 246 -32.58 8.80 5.97
CA THR A 246 -33.42 9.38 7.02
C THR A 246 -33.11 10.86 7.21
N PHE A 247 -31.83 11.24 7.32
CA PHE A 247 -31.43 12.65 7.41
C PHE A 247 -31.87 13.45 6.19
N VAL A 248 -31.71 12.91 4.99
CA VAL A 248 -32.15 13.56 3.76
C VAL A 248 -33.69 13.74 3.75
N ALA A 249 -34.45 12.74 4.20
CA ALA A 249 -35.90 12.80 4.27
C ALA A 249 -36.36 13.86 5.29
N VAL A 250 -35.73 13.89 6.47
CA VAL A 250 -36.01 14.91 7.51
C VAL A 250 -35.67 16.30 6.99
N ALA A 251 -34.46 16.46 6.40
CA ALA A 251 -34.01 17.76 5.87
C ALA A 251 -34.97 18.33 4.81
N LYS A 252 -35.52 17.48 3.94
CA LYS A 252 -36.48 17.90 2.92
C LYS A 252 -37.81 18.42 3.48
N ASN A 253 -38.20 18.00 4.67
CA ASN A 253 -39.42 18.44 5.32
C ASN A 253 -39.30 19.83 6.00
N TYR A 254 -38.10 20.35 6.12
CA TYR A 254 -37.83 21.68 6.69
C TYR A 254 -37.39 22.64 5.58
N ILE A 255 -38.26 23.58 5.20
CA ILE A 255 -38.06 24.53 4.08
C ILE A 255 -36.68 25.20 4.17
N ASN A 256 -36.34 25.79 5.31
CA ASN A 256 -35.06 26.48 5.50
C ASN A 256 -33.83 25.59 5.29
N ILE A 257 -33.91 24.33 5.67
CA ILE A 257 -32.84 23.32 5.48
C ILE A 257 -32.74 22.90 4.02
N ALA A 258 -33.88 22.70 3.38
CA ALA A 258 -33.96 22.34 1.96
C ALA A 258 -33.38 23.50 1.09
N GLU A 259 -33.74 24.72 1.37
CA GLU A 259 -33.22 25.93 0.71
C GLU A 259 -31.70 26.07 0.93
N PHE A 260 -31.23 25.88 2.15
CA PHE A 260 -29.79 25.90 2.44
C PHE A 260 -29.01 24.89 1.60
N PHE A 261 -29.44 23.63 1.58
CA PHE A 261 -28.77 22.59 0.76
C PHE A 261 -28.90 22.86 -0.73
N TYR A 262 -30.02 23.44 -1.19
CA TYR A 262 -30.17 23.87 -2.59
C TYR A 262 -29.14 24.92 -2.96
N VAL A 263 -28.99 25.96 -2.15
CA VAL A 263 -27.99 27.05 -2.36
C VAL A 263 -26.57 26.50 -2.34
N VAL A 264 -26.22 25.67 -1.34
CA VAL A 264 -24.90 25.06 -1.24
C VAL A 264 -24.61 24.16 -2.44
N SER A 265 -25.55 23.33 -2.87
CA SER A 265 -25.38 22.45 -4.04
C SER A 265 -25.17 23.26 -5.33
N ASN A 266 -25.91 24.32 -5.51
CA ASN A 266 -25.73 25.23 -6.65
C ASN A 266 -24.36 25.92 -6.61
N LEU A 267 -23.91 26.38 -5.43
CA LEU A 267 -22.61 26.98 -5.26
C LEU A 267 -21.49 26.01 -5.62
N VAL A 268 -21.53 24.79 -5.08
CA VAL A 268 -20.57 23.74 -5.37
C VAL A 268 -20.55 23.39 -6.87
N THR A 269 -21.72 23.28 -7.49
CA THR A 269 -21.83 23.00 -8.93
C THR A 269 -21.26 24.13 -9.78
N ILE A 270 -21.58 25.38 -9.43
CA ILE A 270 -21.10 26.57 -10.14
C ILE A 270 -19.58 26.70 -10.01
N VAL A 271 -19.02 26.53 -8.80
CA VAL A 271 -17.58 26.65 -8.57
C VAL A 271 -16.84 25.46 -9.18
N GLY A 272 -17.30 24.24 -8.90
CA GLY A 272 -16.66 23.00 -9.37
C GLY A 272 -16.76 22.78 -10.89
N GLY A 273 -17.80 23.34 -11.54
CA GLY A 273 -17.99 23.25 -12.99
C GLY A 273 -17.06 24.12 -13.83
N SER A 274 -16.11 24.87 -13.21
CA SER A 274 -15.16 25.72 -13.93
C SER A 274 -13.79 25.68 -13.27
N CYS A 275 -12.79 25.18 -13.99
CA CYS A 275 -11.40 25.21 -13.54
C CYS A 275 -10.93 26.60 -13.12
N LYS A 276 -11.34 27.65 -13.86
CA LYS A 276 -11.01 29.04 -13.55
C LYS A 276 -11.55 29.47 -12.18
N ARG A 277 -12.82 29.14 -11.87
CA ARG A 277 -13.44 29.49 -10.59
C ARG A 277 -12.83 28.69 -9.43
N LEU A 278 -12.55 27.42 -9.67
CA LEU A 278 -11.91 26.56 -8.67
C LEU A 278 -10.50 27.04 -8.34
N ASN A 279 -9.72 27.45 -9.33
CA ASN A 279 -8.38 28.01 -9.11
C ASN A 279 -8.46 29.34 -8.35
N ALA A 280 -9.36 30.25 -8.75
CA ALA A 280 -9.55 31.50 -8.03
C ALA A 280 -9.93 31.29 -6.55
N LEU A 281 -10.75 30.27 -6.25
CA LEU A 281 -11.09 29.91 -4.87
C LEU A 281 -9.86 29.40 -4.10
N ARG A 282 -9.05 28.53 -4.74
CA ARG A 282 -7.81 28.01 -4.15
C ARG A 282 -6.81 29.12 -3.86
N ASP A 283 -6.62 30.04 -4.80
CA ASP A 283 -5.71 31.17 -4.65
C ASP A 283 -6.16 32.09 -3.49
N ALA A 284 -7.47 32.41 -3.40
CA ALA A 284 -8.02 33.18 -2.30
C ALA A 284 -7.87 32.44 -0.93
N GLN A 285 -8.05 31.12 -0.92
CA GLN A 285 -7.84 30.31 0.28
C GLN A 285 -6.38 30.30 0.71
N PHE A 286 -5.46 30.20 -0.24
CA PHE A 286 -4.01 30.22 0.01
C PHE A 286 -3.58 31.55 0.62
N VAL A 287 -4.03 32.69 0.07
CA VAL A 287 -3.77 34.03 0.60
C VAL A 287 -4.28 34.15 2.05
N LYS A 288 -5.50 33.67 2.30
CA LYS A 288 -6.09 33.73 3.64
C LYS A 288 -5.35 32.85 4.65
N ILE A 289 -4.93 31.65 4.25
CA ILE A 289 -4.13 30.76 5.11
C ILE A 289 -2.79 31.43 5.45
N LYS A 290 -2.15 32.08 4.48
CA LYS A 290 -0.90 32.79 4.68
C LYS A 290 -1.09 33.96 5.67
N GLU A 291 -2.12 34.75 5.52
CA GLU A 291 -2.48 35.84 6.46
C GLU A 291 -2.78 35.30 7.87
N ASP A 292 -3.55 34.21 7.98
CA ASP A 292 -3.89 33.56 9.26
C ASP A 292 -2.62 33.03 9.97
N LEU A 293 -1.64 32.53 9.21
CA LEU A 293 -0.35 32.08 9.73
C LEU A 293 0.55 33.23 10.19
N GLU A 294 0.62 34.33 9.40
CA GLU A 294 1.38 35.53 9.73
C GLU A 294 0.79 36.25 10.97
N ASN A 295 -0.50 36.18 11.16
CA ASN A 295 -1.20 36.74 12.32
C ASN A 295 -1.24 35.79 13.54
N GLY A 296 -0.58 34.65 13.49
CA GLY A 296 -0.50 33.67 14.61
C GLY A 296 -1.81 32.97 14.95
N VAL A 297 -2.81 33.03 14.08
CA VAL A 297 -4.08 32.33 14.23
C VAL A 297 -3.84 30.86 13.84
N ARG A 298 -3.51 30.00 14.83
CA ARG A 298 -3.44 28.56 14.62
C ARG A 298 -4.84 28.00 14.38
N ARG A 299 -5.09 27.47 13.20
CA ARG A 299 -6.17 26.49 13.01
C ARG A 299 -5.65 25.12 13.34
N SER A 300 -6.16 24.52 14.42
CA SER A 300 -6.09 23.09 14.61
C SER A 300 -6.87 22.42 13.47
N GLY A 301 -6.20 21.71 12.59
CA GLY A 301 -6.80 20.80 11.62
C GLY A 301 -7.21 19.50 12.27
#